data_6edca86fb4eecf3d434e2d80dfb8d649
#
_entry.id   6edca86fb4eecf3d434e2d80dfb8d649
#
_cell.length_a   1.000
_cell.length_b   1.000
_cell.length_c   1.000
_cell.angle_alpha   90.00
_cell.angle_beta   90.00
_cell.angle_gamma   90.00
#
_symmetry.space_group_name_H-M   'P 1'
#
loop_
_entity.id
_entity.type
_entity.pdbx_description
1 polymer ?
#
loop_
_entity_poly.entity_id
_entity_poly.type
_entity_poly.pdbx_seq_one_letter_code
_entity_poly.pdbx_strand_id
1 'polypeptide(L)'
;KDINFDEKKIINFIMKKKIFNNKDYKRNEGAKMGTGQKIWIKAKNIIPNGGMLLSKRSEANLAKYWPSYYDKAKGCFICDLDGKKYIDVGLMGVGTNVLGYNNRAVNNAVKKAIDKSNMSTFNAPEEVQLAEKLIEIHPWASMVRFARTGGEANAVAIRIARAFTKSTKVAVCGYHGWHDW
;
A
#
# COMPACT_ATOMS: atom_id res chain seq x y z
N LYS A 1 18.70 17.35 9.48
CA LYS A 1 19.91 16.72 8.91
C LYS A 1 19.57 16.37 7.49
N ASP A 2 20.09 17.15 6.53
CA ASP A 2 19.91 16.93 5.11
C ASP A 2 20.53 15.59 4.74
N ILE A 3 19.70 14.68 4.23
CA ILE A 3 20.19 13.43 3.65
C ILE A 3 20.77 13.80 2.29
N ASN A 4 22.08 13.92 2.24
CA ASN A 4 22.80 14.16 0.99
C ASN A 4 22.73 12.87 0.14
N PHE A 5 21.82 12.86 -0.83
CA PHE A 5 21.66 11.76 -1.78
C PHE A 5 22.80 11.80 -2.80
N ASP A 6 23.79 10.94 -2.61
CA ASP A 6 24.85 10.71 -3.60
C ASP A 6 24.35 9.70 -4.66
N GLU A 7 23.78 10.23 -5.75
CA GLU A 7 23.28 9.43 -6.87
C GLU A 7 24.33 8.46 -7.43
N LYS A 8 25.60 8.86 -7.48
CA LYS A 8 26.69 7.99 -7.96
C LYS A 8 26.93 6.79 -7.06
N LYS A 9 26.78 6.95 -5.73
CA LYS A 9 26.87 5.84 -4.78
C LYS A 9 25.71 4.87 -4.92
N ILE A 10 24.49 5.36 -5.16
CA ILE A 10 23.31 4.54 -5.38
C ILE A 10 23.45 3.77 -6.69
N ILE A 11 23.82 4.42 -7.78
CA ILE A 11 24.06 3.78 -9.08
C ILE A 11 25.14 2.71 -8.97
N ASN A 12 26.27 3.02 -8.33
CA ASN A 12 27.35 2.06 -8.11
C ASN A 12 26.93 0.88 -7.23
N PHE A 13 26.10 1.10 -6.21
CA PHE A 13 25.54 0.02 -5.40
C PHE A 13 24.64 -0.90 -6.21
N ILE A 14 23.76 -0.34 -7.04
CA ILE A 14 22.86 -1.07 -7.93
C ILE A 14 23.67 -1.89 -8.94
N MET A 15 24.68 -1.29 -9.56
CA MET A 15 25.54 -1.95 -10.56
C MET A 15 26.45 -3.04 -9.93
N LYS A 16 27.07 -2.79 -8.76
CA LYS A 16 27.89 -3.78 -8.04
C LYS A 16 27.11 -5.00 -7.59
N LYS A 17 25.85 -4.84 -7.19
CA LYS A 17 24.98 -5.95 -6.75
C LYS A 17 24.41 -6.76 -7.90
N LYS A 18 24.72 -6.44 -9.16
CA LYS A 18 24.11 -7.07 -10.35
C LYS A 18 22.58 -7.12 -10.27
N ILE A 19 21.98 -6.10 -9.64
CA ILE A 19 20.53 -5.99 -9.48
C ILE A 19 19.86 -5.92 -10.86
N PHE A 20 20.55 -5.31 -11.83
CA PHE A 20 20.17 -5.36 -13.24
C PHE A 20 21.19 -6.19 -14.02
N ASN A 21 20.84 -7.41 -14.36
CA ASN A 21 21.58 -8.16 -15.35
C ASN A 21 21.01 -7.77 -16.73
N ASN A 22 21.85 -7.21 -17.62
CA ASN A 22 21.42 -6.80 -18.97
C ASN A 22 20.76 -7.94 -19.77
N LYS A 23 20.95 -9.21 -19.36
CA LYS A 23 20.28 -10.36 -19.96
C LYS A 23 18.79 -10.46 -19.62
N ASP A 24 18.36 -9.89 -18.47
CA ASP A 24 16.96 -9.90 -18.04
C ASP A 24 16.14 -8.77 -18.68
N TYR A 25 16.81 -7.81 -19.34
CA TYR A 25 16.19 -6.68 -20.03
C TYR A 25 15.90 -6.97 -21.52
N LYS A 26 16.05 -8.20 -21.98
CA LYS A 26 15.47 -8.57 -23.26
C LYS A 26 13.96 -8.36 -23.14
N ARG A 27 13.43 -7.40 -23.90
CA ARG A 27 11.99 -7.26 -24.13
C ARG A 27 11.42 -8.66 -24.22
N ASN A 28 10.31 -8.91 -23.53
CA ASN A 28 9.62 -10.20 -23.46
C ASN A 28 9.09 -10.66 -24.83
N GLU A 29 9.94 -10.69 -25.83
CA GLU A 29 9.68 -11.34 -27.12
C GLU A 29 9.63 -12.84 -26.82
N GLY A 30 8.43 -13.37 -26.72
CA GLY A 30 8.16 -14.76 -26.36
C GLY A 30 7.68 -15.00 -24.92
N ALA A 31 7.43 -13.97 -24.11
CA ALA A 31 6.80 -14.16 -22.81
C ALA A 31 5.41 -14.80 -22.99
N LYS A 32 5.22 -15.96 -22.39
CA LYS A 32 3.93 -16.66 -22.36
C LYS A 32 3.04 -16.10 -21.27
N MET A 33 1.72 -16.18 -21.47
CA MET A 33 0.73 -15.84 -20.46
C MET A 33 0.87 -16.75 -19.24
N GLY A 34 1.20 -16.18 -18.11
CA GLY A 34 1.35 -16.89 -16.82
C GLY A 34 0.03 -17.06 -16.07
N THR A 35 0.12 -17.65 -14.89
CA THR A 35 -1.03 -17.92 -14.01
C THR A 35 -1.73 -16.64 -13.58
N GLY A 36 -0.98 -15.60 -13.20
CA GLY A 36 -1.54 -14.33 -12.76
C GLY A 36 -2.36 -13.63 -13.85
N GLN A 37 -1.91 -13.66 -15.10
CA GLN A 37 -2.64 -13.07 -16.23
C GLN A 37 -3.94 -13.82 -16.54
N LYS A 38 -3.93 -15.14 -16.41
CA LYS A 38 -5.15 -15.98 -16.59
C LYS A 38 -6.19 -15.64 -15.50
N ILE A 39 -5.76 -15.48 -14.26
CA ILE A 39 -6.63 -15.06 -13.16
C ILE A 39 -7.15 -13.64 -13.41
N TRP A 40 -6.34 -12.72 -13.91
CA TRP A 40 -6.77 -11.36 -14.22
C TRP A 40 -7.89 -11.33 -15.27
N ILE A 41 -7.78 -12.14 -16.32
CA ILE A 41 -8.86 -12.28 -17.32
C ILE A 41 -10.16 -12.75 -16.66
N LYS A 42 -10.08 -13.77 -15.80
CA LYS A 42 -11.24 -14.25 -15.04
C LYS A 42 -11.80 -13.17 -14.09
N ALA A 43 -10.92 -12.45 -13.41
CA ALA A 43 -11.32 -11.39 -12.48
C ALA A 43 -12.13 -10.30 -13.18
N LYS A 44 -11.77 -9.88 -14.37
CA LYS A 44 -12.53 -8.87 -15.15
C LYS A 44 -13.97 -9.29 -15.48
N ASN A 45 -14.27 -10.57 -15.50
CA ASN A 45 -15.61 -11.07 -15.75
C ASN A 45 -16.49 -11.13 -14.50
N ILE A 46 -15.89 -11.11 -13.30
CA ILE A 46 -16.61 -11.30 -12.03
C ILE A 46 -16.44 -10.16 -11.04
N ILE A 47 -15.46 -9.29 -11.28
CA ILE A 47 -15.19 -8.11 -10.45
C ILE A 47 -15.17 -6.87 -11.37
N PRO A 48 -15.99 -5.86 -11.14
CA PRO A 48 -15.92 -4.62 -11.92
C PRO A 48 -14.48 -4.09 -11.98
N ASN A 49 -13.99 -3.81 -13.19
CA ASN A 49 -12.59 -3.42 -13.45
C ASN A 49 -11.51 -4.44 -13.05
N GLY A 50 -11.86 -5.69 -12.72
CA GLY A 50 -10.93 -6.75 -12.34
C GLY A 50 -10.36 -6.68 -10.92
N GLY A 51 -10.58 -5.58 -10.19
CA GLY A 51 -10.09 -5.39 -8.83
C GLY A 51 -10.49 -4.05 -8.24
N MET A 52 -10.31 -3.88 -6.94
CA MET A 52 -10.76 -2.69 -6.21
C MET A 52 -9.97 -1.43 -6.53
N LEU A 53 -8.65 -1.55 -6.80
CA LEU A 53 -7.76 -0.40 -6.93
C LEU A 53 -7.38 -0.15 -8.39
N LEU A 54 -7.65 1.05 -8.89
CA LEU A 54 -7.29 1.47 -10.25
C LEU A 54 -5.78 1.34 -10.50
N SER A 55 -4.94 1.66 -9.52
CA SER A 55 -3.48 1.54 -9.61
C SER A 55 -2.95 0.11 -9.74
N LYS A 56 -3.78 -0.90 -9.45
CA LYS A 56 -3.42 -2.32 -9.59
C LYS A 56 -3.94 -2.97 -10.87
N ARG A 57 -4.57 -2.21 -11.75
CA ARG A 57 -5.01 -2.73 -13.05
C ARG A 57 -3.81 -3.06 -13.92
N SER A 58 -3.82 -4.26 -14.50
CA SER A 58 -2.72 -4.71 -15.37
C SER A 58 -2.54 -3.81 -16.58
N GLU A 59 -3.62 -3.28 -17.12
CA GLU A 59 -3.63 -2.39 -18.27
C GLU A 59 -3.02 -1.00 -17.99
N ALA A 60 -2.93 -0.60 -16.72
CA ALA A 60 -2.26 0.64 -16.33
C ALA A 60 -0.72 0.51 -16.34
N ASN A 61 -0.20 -0.71 -16.51
CA ASN A 61 1.22 -0.99 -16.52
C ASN A 61 1.71 -1.28 -17.95
N LEU A 62 2.92 -0.83 -18.27
CA LEU A 62 3.44 -0.89 -19.65
C LEU A 62 3.82 -2.29 -20.12
N ALA A 63 4.07 -3.23 -19.22
CA ALA A 63 4.48 -4.58 -19.59
C ALA A 63 3.29 -5.40 -20.10
N LYS A 64 3.40 -5.92 -21.33
CA LYS A 64 2.35 -6.71 -22.01
C LYS A 64 1.80 -7.86 -21.17
N TYR A 65 2.64 -8.48 -20.33
CA TYR A 65 2.27 -9.57 -19.44
C TYR A 65 2.59 -9.20 -17.98
N TRP A 66 1.99 -8.11 -17.51
CA TRP A 66 2.10 -7.70 -16.13
C TRP A 66 1.67 -8.83 -15.18
N PRO A 67 2.49 -9.21 -14.18
CA PRO A 67 2.16 -10.30 -13.24
C PRO A 67 1.15 -9.81 -12.20
N SER A 68 -0.12 -9.81 -12.54
CA SER A 68 -1.21 -9.17 -11.81
C SER A 68 -1.39 -9.64 -10.36
N TYR A 69 -0.87 -10.83 -10.02
CA TYR A 69 -1.04 -11.45 -8.69
C TYR A 69 0.29 -11.94 -8.14
N TYR A 70 0.42 -11.86 -6.83
CA TYR A 70 1.59 -12.35 -6.11
C TYR A 70 1.26 -13.58 -5.27
N ASP A 71 2.26 -14.43 -5.05
CA ASP A 71 2.26 -15.54 -4.09
C ASP A 71 2.76 -15.03 -2.73
N LYS A 72 3.92 -14.38 -2.72
CA LYS A 72 4.57 -13.87 -1.51
C LYS A 72 5.42 -12.65 -1.79
N ALA A 73 5.63 -11.85 -0.73
CA ALA A 73 6.51 -10.69 -0.77
C ALA A 73 7.33 -10.58 0.52
N LYS A 74 8.58 -10.08 0.42
CA LYS A 74 9.46 -9.84 1.56
C LYS A 74 10.48 -8.75 1.26
N GLY A 75 10.63 -7.78 2.17
CA GLY A 75 11.49 -6.61 1.94
C GLY A 75 10.99 -5.84 0.74
N CYS A 76 11.82 -5.66 -0.28
CA CYS A 76 11.43 -5.04 -1.55
C CYS A 76 11.13 -6.07 -2.67
N PHE A 77 11.05 -7.35 -2.36
CA PHE A 77 10.85 -8.40 -3.35
C PHE A 77 9.42 -8.92 -3.35
N ILE A 78 8.91 -9.18 -4.56
CA ILE A 78 7.63 -9.84 -4.80
C ILE A 78 7.88 -11.08 -5.66
N CYS A 79 7.23 -12.20 -5.34
CA CYS A 79 7.17 -13.37 -6.21
C CYS A 79 5.76 -13.48 -6.79
N ASP A 80 5.66 -13.69 -8.10
CA ASP A 80 4.39 -14.00 -8.74
C ASP A 80 3.95 -15.44 -8.50
N LEU A 81 2.77 -15.81 -9.00
CA LEU A 81 2.20 -17.16 -8.85
C LEU A 81 2.97 -18.25 -9.62
N ASP A 82 3.82 -17.86 -10.54
CA ASP A 82 4.68 -18.77 -11.30
C ASP A 82 6.11 -18.84 -10.73
N GLY A 83 6.34 -18.23 -9.53
CA GLY A 83 7.59 -18.25 -8.81
C GLY A 83 8.64 -17.23 -9.28
N LYS A 84 8.32 -16.39 -10.25
CA LYS A 84 9.24 -15.37 -10.73
C LYS A 84 9.33 -14.22 -9.73
N LYS A 85 10.57 -13.80 -9.43
CA LYS A 85 10.88 -12.76 -8.46
C LYS A 85 11.11 -11.42 -9.13
N TYR A 86 10.51 -10.38 -8.55
CA TYR A 86 10.62 -8.99 -8.96
C TYR A 86 11.09 -8.11 -7.81
N ILE A 87 11.70 -6.98 -8.13
CA ILE A 87 11.99 -5.90 -7.19
C ILE A 87 10.89 -4.87 -7.35
N ASP A 88 10.18 -4.56 -6.27
CA ASP A 88 9.22 -3.47 -6.25
C ASP A 88 9.97 -2.15 -5.98
N VAL A 89 10.11 -1.36 -7.03
CA VAL A 89 10.68 0.00 -6.99
C VAL A 89 9.59 1.08 -7.01
N GLY A 90 8.33 0.64 -6.96
CA GLY A 90 7.17 1.53 -6.95
C GLY A 90 6.70 1.87 -5.53
N LEU A 91 5.40 1.97 -5.36
CA LEU A 91 4.77 2.42 -4.13
C LEU A 91 4.58 1.32 -3.06
N MET A 92 5.16 0.15 -3.21
CA MET A 92 5.11 -0.95 -2.23
C MET A 92 3.73 -1.12 -1.57
N GLY A 93 2.73 -1.53 -2.35
CA GLY A 93 1.35 -1.67 -1.86
C GLY A 93 0.66 -0.33 -1.66
N VAL A 94 0.85 0.62 -2.59
CA VAL A 94 0.24 1.96 -2.57
C VAL A 94 0.65 2.74 -1.31
N GLY A 95 1.96 2.68 -0.97
CA GLY A 95 2.55 3.41 0.15
C GLY A 95 2.30 2.82 1.55
N THR A 96 1.66 1.64 1.64
CA THR A 96 1.32 1.05 2.94
C THR A 96 2.47 0.25 3.59
N ASN A 97 3.46 -0.19 2.81
CA ASN A 97 4.54 -1.05 3.28
C ASN A 97 5.89 -0.32 3.39
N VAL A 98 5.91 0.84 4.01
CA VAL A 98 7.13 1.67 4.17
C VAL A 98 8.28 0.98 4.90
N LEU A 99 7.98 -0.04 5.72
CA LEU A 99 8.97 -0.88 6.40
C LEU A 99 9.44 -2.08 5.56
N GLY A 100 8.94 -2.19 4.33
CA GLY A 100 9.11 -3.36 3.49
C GLY A 100 8.05 -4.43 3.73
N TYR A 101 7.87 -5.29 2.72
CA TYR A 101 6.93 -6.40 2.79
C TYR A 101 7.30 -7.40 3.88
N ASN A 102 6.29 -7.95 4.55
CA ASN A 102 6.46 -9.03 5.53
C ASN A 102 7.47 -8.67 6.64
N ASN A 103 7.32 -7.47 7.23
CA ASN A 103 8.14 -7.04 8.36
C ASN A 103 7.87 -7.95 9.57
N ARG A 104 8.94 -8.60 10.08
CA ARG A 104 8.82 -9.61 11.13
C ARG A 104 8.29 -9.06 12.46
N ALA A 105 8.70 -7.84 12.82
CA ALA A 105 8.26 -7.24 14.08
C ALA A 105 6.75 -6.95 14.05
N VAL A 106 6.28 -6.33 12.95
CA VAL A 106 4.86 -6.05 12.73
C VAL A 106 4.04 -7.34 12.69
N ASN A 107 4.47 -8.34 11.92
CA ASN A 107 3.75 -9.60 11.80
C ASN A 107 3.64 -10.33 13.15
N ASN A 108 4.69 -10.32 13.96
CA ASN A 108 4.66 -10.97 15.28
C ASN A 108 3.69 -10.22 16.24
N ALA A 109 3.63 -8.89 16.18
CA ALA A 109 2.69 -8.12 16.97
C ALA A 109 1.24 -8.39 16.54
N VAL A 110 0.96 -8.43 15.24
CA VAL A 110 -0.36 -8.76 14.69
C VAL A 110 -0.80 -10.18 15.09
N LYS A 111 0.08 -11.19 14.97
CA LYS A 111 -0.23 -12.56 15.40
C LYS A 111 -0.61 -12.62 16.88
N LYS A 112 0.18 -11.97 17.75
CA LYS A 112 -0.16 -11.90 19.19
C LYS A 112 -1.51 -11.20 19.45
N ALA A 113 -1.86 -10.18 18.67
CA ALA A 113 -3.15 -9.53 18.80
C ALA A 113 -4.30 -10.46 18.36
N ILE A 114 -4.13 -11.20 17.27
CA ILE A 114 -5.10 -12.19 16.79
C ILE A 114 -5.32 -13.28 17.85
N ASP A 115 -4.26 -13.79 18.47
CA ASP A 115 -4.34 -14.82 19.52
C ASP A 115 -5.11 -14.36 20.77
N LYS A 116 -5.17 -13.04 21.02
CA LYS A 116 -5.98 -12.46 22.09
C LYS A 116 -7.45 -12.26 21.72
N SER A 117 -7.80 -12.35 20.47
CA SER A 117 -9.03 -11.91 19.82
C SER A 117 -8.89 -10.53 19.15
N ASN A 118 -9.39 -10.46 17.94
CA ASN A 118 -9.37 -9.22 17.13
C ASN A 118 -10.63 -8.35 17.31
N MET A 119 -11.60 -8.83 18.04
CA MET A 119 -12.86 -8.14 18.34
C MET A 119 -13.47 -8.67 19.63
N SER A 120 -13.99 -7.79 20.46
CA SER A 120 -14.73 -8.15 21.65
C SER A 120 -15.82 -7.11 21.95
N THR A 121 -16.67 -7.40 22.93
CA THR A 121 -17.65 -6.43 23.46
C THR A 121 -16.95 -5.27 24.20
N PHE A 122 -15.78 -5.51 24.76
CA PHE A 122 -14.98 -4.49 25.44
C PHE A 122 -14.02 -3.83 24.46
N ASN A 123 -13.62 -2.60 24.76
CA ASN A 123 -12.64 -1.84 23.99
C ASN A 123 -11.23 -2.45 24.12
N ALA A 124 -10.42 -2.32 23.08
CA ALA A 124 -9.04 -2.73 23.11
C ALA A 124 -8.14 -1.64 23.70
N PRO A 125 -7.25 -1.95 24.65
CA PRO A 125 -6.34 -0.94 25.23
C PRO A 125 -5.37 -0.37 24.20
N GLU A 126 -5.10 -1.08 23.12
CA GLU A 126 -4.26 -0.65 22.01
C GLU A 126 -4.80 0.62 21.32
N GLU A 127 -6.11 0.86 21.34
CA GLU A 127 -6.70 2.11 20.83
C GLU A 127 -6.19 3.33 21.62
N VAL A 128 -6.15 3.23 22.95
CA VAL A 128 -5.65 4.32 23.81
C VAL A 128 -4.16 4.52 23.59
N GLN A 129 -3.37 3.44 23.59
CA GLN A 129 -1.93 3.51 23.36
C GLN A 129 -1.59 4.15 22.01
N LEU A 130 -2.34 3.81 20.96
CA LEU A 130 -2.15 4.41 19.64
C LEU A 130 -2.56 5.90 19.64
N ALA A 131 -3.65 6.27 20.31
CA ALA A 131 -4.08 7.65 20.41
C ALA A 131 -3.05 8.51 21.14
N GLU A 132 -2.51 8.05 22.25
CA GLU A 132 -1.43 8.71 23.01
C GLU A 132 -0.20 8.92 22.12
N LYS A 133 0.21 7.88 21.37
CA LYS A 133 1.36 7.99 20.47
C LYS A 133 1.13 8.97 19.31
N LEU A 134 -0.07 9.04 18.79
CA LEU A 134 -0.42 10.00 17.74
C LEU A 134 -0.43 11.45 18.27
N ILE A 135 -0.93 11.69 19.47
CA ILE A 135 -0.89 13.01 20.11
C ILE A 135 0.56 13.43 20.40
N GLU A 136 1.40 12.51 20.88
CA GLU A 136 2.84 12.78 21.07
C GLU A 136 3.52 13.22 19.77
N ILE A 137 3.22 12.58 18.64
CA ILE A 137 3.81 12.90 17.32
C ILE A 137 3.19 14.18 16.73
N HIS A 138 1.93 14.48 17.09
CA HIS A 138 1.17 15.62 16.59
C HIS A 138 0.75 16.55 17.73
N PRO A 139 1.68 17.33 18.34
CA PRO A 139 1.42 18.11 19.55
C PRO A 139 0.34 19.20 19.40
N TRP A 140 -0.07 19.52 18.17
CA TRP A 140 -1.19 20.40 17.87
C TRP A 140 -2.57 19.74 18.06
N ALA A 141 -2.62 18.41 18.15
CA ALA A 141 -3.84 17.64 18.31
C ALA A 141 -4.06 17.27 19.77
N SER A 142 -5.27 17.46 20.29
CA SER A 142 -5.65 17.07 21.66
C SER A 142 -6.43 15.75 21.71
N MET A 143 -7.00 15.31 20.59
CA MET A 143 -7.83 14.11 20.50
C MET A 143 -7.62 13.40 19.16
N VAL A 144 -7.90 12.10 19.13
CA VAL A 144 -7.78 11.26 17.94
C VAL A 144 -9.10 10.55 17.67
N ARG A 145 -9.53 10.51 16.42
CA ARG A 145 -10.65 9.71 15.94
C ARG A 145 -10.15 8.70 14.92
N PHE A 146 -10.33 7.43 15.19
CA PHE A 146 -9.97 6.35 14.27
C PHE A 146 -11.07 6.08 13.25
N ALA A 147 -10.66 5.72 12.04
CA ALA A 147 -11.50 5.21 10.98
C ALA A 147 -10.76 4.07 10.27
N ARG A 148 -11.47 3.21 9.53
CA ARG A 148 -10.86 2.06 8.85
C ARG A 148 -10.23 2.41 7.50
N THR A 149 -10.72 3.47 6.86
CA THR A 149 -10.25 3.91 5.54
C THR A 149 -10.06 5.42 5.49
N GLY A 150 -9.24 5.90 4.56
CA GLY A 150 -9.06 7.34 4.32
C GLY A 150 -10.37 8.06 3.94
N GLY A 151 -11.25 7.39 3.18
CA GLY A 151 -12.57 7.94 2.84
C GLY A 151 -13.48 8.10 4.06
N GLU A 152 -13.51 7.13 4.96
CA GLU A 152 -14.23 7.24 6.24
C GLU A 152 -13.65 8.38 7.10
N ALA A 153 -12.33 8.50 7.19
CA ALA A 153 -11.67 9.58 7.93
C ALA A 153 -12.03 10.96 7.35
N ASN A 154 -12.02 11.10 6.03
CA ASN A 154 -12.43 12.33 5.36
C ASN A 154 -13.91 12.64 5.59
N ALA A 155 -14.80 11.66 5.51
CA ALA A 155 -16.22 11.86 5.80
C ALA A 155 -16.45 12.39 7.23
N VAL A 156 -15.72 11.83 8.21
CA VAL A 156 -15.77 12.32 9.60
C VAL A 156 -15.22 13.73 9.71
N ALA A 157 -14.07 14.02 9.09
CA ALA A 157 -13.45 15.34 9.11
C ALA A 157 -14.36 16.42 8.50
N ILE A 158 -14.96 16.15 7.35
CA ILE A 158 -15.91 17.06 6.69
C ILE A 158 -17.15 17.29 7.57
N ARG A 159 -17.67 16.25 8.19
CA ARG A 159 -18.80 16.38 9.11
C ARG A 159 -18.47 17.29 10.30
N ILE A 160 -17.31 17.11 10.90
CA ILE A 160 -16.83 17.95 12.00
C ILE A 160 -16.67 19.40 11.52
N ALA A 161 -16.03 19.62 10.37
CA ALA A 161 -15.82 20.94 9.81
C ALA A 161 -17.14 21.66 9.54
N ARG A 162 -18.12 20.99 8.93
CA ARG A 162 -19.47 21.55 8.69
C ARG A 162 -20.19 21.89 10.00
N ALA A 163 -20.10 21.02 11.01
CA ALA A 163 -20.71 21.28 12.30
C ALA A 163 -20.08 22.49 13.01
N PHE A 164 -18.77 22.61 12.95
CA PHE A 164 -18.02 23.71 13.57
C PHE A 164 -18.27 25.04 12.85
N THR A 165 -18.17 25.06 11.53
CA THR A 165 -18.32 26.30 10.72
C THR A 165 -19.76 26.66 10.43
N LYS A 166 -20.72 25.76 10.68
CA LYS A 166 -22.14 25.86 10.27
C LYS A 166 -22.32 26.07 8.74
N SER A 167 -21.31 25.73 7.94
CA SER A 167 -21.31 25.82 6.49
C SER A 167 -21.59 24.48 5.84
N THR A 168 -22.38 24.50 4.77
CA THR A 168 -22.63 23.30 3.95
C THR A 168 -21.66 23.18 2.76
N LYS A 169 -21.00 24.29 2.40
CA LYS A 169 -20.09 24.33 1.25
C LYS A 169 -18.68 23.89 1.66
N VAL A 170 -18.06 23.06 0.83
CA VAL A 170 -16.70 22.56 1.00
C VAL A 170 -15.93 22.83 -0.29
N ALA A 171 -14.78 23.48 -0.18
CA ALA A 171 -13.84 23.61 -1.28
C ALA A 171 -12.89 22.42 -1.29
N VAL A 172 -12.72 21.78 -2.44
CA VAL A 172 -11.88 20.58 -2.62
C VAL A 172 -10.80 20.88 -3.64
N CYS A 173 -9.56 20.50 -3.36
CA CYS A 173 -8.42 20.65 -4.24
C CYS A 173 -7.56 19.38 -4.22
N GLY A 174 -7.31 18.81 -5.40
CA GLY A 174 -6.51 17.62 -5.58
C GLY A 174 -7.18 16.31 -5.16
N TYR A 175 -6.37 15.26 -4.98
CA TYR A 175 -6.84 13.95 -4.52
C TYR A 175 -7.14 13.99 -3.01
N HIS A 176 -8.29 13.52 -2.62
CA HIS A 176 -8.82 13.64 -1.26
C HIS A 176 -9.48 12.35 -0.76
N GLY A 177 -9.10 11.22 -1.31
CA GLY A 177 -9.59 9.90 -0.91
C GLY A 177 -10.38 9.20 -2.01
N TRP A 178 -10.71 7.97 -1.73
CA TRP A 178 -11.34 7.03 -2.66
C TRP A 178 -12.87 7.06 -2.62
N HIS A 179 -13.44 7.50 -1.49
CA HIS A 179 -14.88 7.46 -1.25
C HIS A 179 -15.56 8.79 -1.63
N ASP A 180 -16.84 8.69 -1.92
CA ASP A 180 -17.75 9.83 -2.02
C ASP A 180 -18.15 10.31 -0.60
N TRP A 181 -18.02 11.61 -0.37
CA TRP A 181 -18.34 12.22 0.92
C TRP A 181 -18.85 13.67 0.83
#